data_b980654d41b88608042b62703bc55be6
#
_entry.id   b980654d41b88608042b62703bc55be6
#
_cell.length_a   1.000
_cell.length_b   1.000
_cell.length_c   1.000
_cell.angle_alpha   90.00
_cell.angle_beta   90.00
_cell.angle_gamma   90.00
#
_symmetry.space_group_name_H-M   'P 1'
#
loop_
_entity.id
_entity.type
_entity.pdbx_description
1 polymer ?
#
loop_
_entity_poly.entity_id
_entity_poly.type
_entity_poly.pdbx_seq_one_letter_code
_entity_poly.pdbx_strand_id
1 'polypeptide(L)'
;ATGHRSNIESIIARVVFWIILIIAVIGSLNVLNLTSISGPFSNMIQQFLLFIPQLLGAIAVGFIGWIVANLVKIGLQKLLDRTQLDEKLSAEVGVSPISQNISEIAYWLILLLFLPIVLSILGLNGLLLPVQNMLTDVVSYLPNIFIAAVIIFVGYILAKIVRGIVEGLLNS
;
A
#
# COMPACT_ATOMS: atom_id res chain seq x y z
N ALA A 1 29.64 -17.43 -9.02
CA ALA A 1 29.00 -16.82 -7.82
C ALA A 1 29.82 -15.66 -7.21
N THR A 2 30.95 -15.29 -7.81
CA THR A 2 31.89 -14.27 -7.27
C THR A 2 31.66 -12.84 -7.78
N GLY A 3 30.85 -12.66 -8.83
CA GLY A 3 30.65 -11.35 -9.45
C GLY A 3 29.70 -10.39 -8.70
N HIS A 4 28.84 -10.92 -7.84
CA HIS A 4 27.85 -10.08 -7.13
C HIS A 4 28.39 -9.48 -5.83
N ARG A 5 29.33 -10.13 -5.17
CA ARG A 5 29.96 -9.63 -3.96
C ARG A 5 30.90 -8.43 -4.23
N SER A 6 31.64 -8.47 -5.33
CA SER A 6 32.56 -7.39 -5.71
C SER A 6 31.82 -6.08 -6.02
N ASN A 7 30.61 -6.11 -6.56
CA ASN A 7 29.81 -4.92 -6.84
C ASN A 7 29.27 -4.26 -5.56
N ILE A 8 28.83 -5.06 -4.58
CA ILE A 8 28.33 -4.55 -3.29
C ILE A 8 29.46 -3.95 -2.49
N GLU A 9 30.60 -4.63 -2.43
CA GLU A 9 31.81 -4.12 -1.74
C GLU A 9 32.31 -2.80 -2.34
N SER A 10 32.32 -2.68 -3.67
CA SER A 10 32.73 -1.45 -4.34
C SER A 10 31.75 -0.30 -4.13
N ILE A 11 30.44 -0.60 -4.06
CA ILE A 11 29.42 0.41 -3.77
C ILE A 11 29.56 0.90 -2.33
N ILE A 12 29.70 -0.01 -1.36
CA ILE A 12 29.89 0.35 0.05
C ILE A 12 31.17 1.16 0.23
N ALA A 13 32.26 0.72 -0.36
CA ALA A 13 33.53 1.45 -0.29
C ALA A 13 33.41 2.87 -0.88
N ARG A 14 32.69 3.03 -1.97
CA ARG A 14 32.44 4.33 -2.61
C ARG A 14 31.58 5.23 -1.74
N VAL A 15 30.53 4.70 -1.15
CA VAL A 15 29.65 5.43 -0.22
C VAL A 15 30.44 5.89 0.99
N VAL A 16 31.21 5.01 1.61
CA VAL A 16 32.06 5.35 2.76
C VAL A 16 33.12 6.41 2.40
N PHE A 17 33.74 6.29 1.25
CA PHE A 17 34.68 7.29 0.75
C PHE A 17 34.03 8.67 0.64
N TRP A 18 32.87 8.78 0.03
CA TRP A 18 32.16 10.05 -0.11
C TRP A 18 31.72 10.63 1.23
N ILE A 19 31.24 9.79 2.16
CA ILE A 19 30.87 10.25 3.51
C ILE A 19 32.11 10.83 4.24
N ILE A 20 33.22 10.14 4.22
CA ILE A 20 34.45 10.61 4.86
C ILE A 20 34.94 11.90 4.20
N LEU A 21 34.87 11.99 2.88
CA LEU A 21 35.28 13.20 2.15
C LEU A 21 34.41 14.39 2.53
N ILE A 22 33.11 14.23 2.60
CA ILE A 22 32.15 15.28 2.97
C ILE A 22 32.39 15.73 4.42
N ILE A 23 32.62 14.80 5.34
CA ILE A 23 32.98 15.13 6.75
C ILE A 23 34.28 15.91 6.82
N ALA A 24 35.28 15.53 6.04
CA ALA A 24 36.55 16.25 5.98
C ALA A 24 36.40 17.67 5.44
N VAL A 25 35.56 17.84 4.39
CA VAL A 25 35.24 19.17 3.84
C VAL A 25 34.57 20.05 4.87
N ILE A 26 33.56 19.51 5.59
CA ILE A 26 32.85 20.24 6.65
C ILE A 26 33.84 20.65 7.77
N GLY A 27 34.69 19.72 8.20
CA GLY A 27 35.71 20.01 9.20
C GLY A 27 36.65 21.13 8.75
N SER A 28 37.07 21.13 7.50
CA SER A 28 37.89 22.17 6.91
C SER A 28 37.17 23.52 6.90
N LEU A 29 35.90 23.56 6.52
CA LEU A 29 35.09 24.79 6.53
C LEU A 29 34.90 25.34 7.94
N ASN A 30 34.74 24.48 8.96
CA ASN A 30 34.67 24.90 10.36
C ASN A 30 35.95 25.52 10.86
N VAL A 31 37.14 24.96 10.50
CA VAL A 31 38.43 25.53 10.83
C VAL A 31 38.64 26.92 10.20
N LEU A 32 38.06 27.12 9.02
CA LEU A 32 38.11 28.42 8.33
C LEU A 32 37.06 29.42 8.83
N ASN A 33 36.30 29.06 9.90
CA ASN A 33 35.18 29.86 10.43
C ASN A 33 34.06 30.16 9.42
N LEU A 34 33.89 29.32 8.43
CA LEU A 34 32.81 29.41 7.42
C LEU A 34 31.57 28.64 7.88
N THR A 35 31.12 28.91 9.11
CA THR A 35 29.98 28.20 9.74
C THR A 35 28.65 28.36 8.98
N SER A 36 28.49 29.46 8.26
CA SER A 36 27.31 29.68 7.42
C SER A 36 27.19 28.72 6.25
N ILE A 37 28.34 28.15 5.81
CA ILE A 37 28.41 27.15 4.72
C ILE A 37 28.39 25.72 5.31
N SER A 38 29.16 25.49 6.39
CA SER A 38 29.29 24.17 7.00
C SER A 38 28.02 23.71 7.74
N GLY A 39 27.23 24.66 8.31
CA GLY A 39 26.04 24.37 9.06
C GLY A 39 24.98 23.58 8.26
N PRO A 40 24.56 24.05 7.06
CA PRO A 40 23.63 23.32 6.21
C PRO A 40 24.13 21.91 5.82
N PHE A 41 25.42 21.77 5.51
CA PHE A 41 26.02 20.46 5.19
C PHE A 41 25.99 19.51 6.38
N SER A 42 26.32 19.98 7.59
CA SER A 42 26.22 19.17 8.81
C SER A 42 24.80 18.71 9.09
N ASN A 43 23.82 19.58 8.90
CA ASN A 43 22.42 19.25 9.05
C ASN A 43 21.97 18.19 8.04
N MET A 44 22.39 18.28 6.79
CA MET A 44 22.09 17.28 5.77
C MET A 44 22.66 15.90 6.12
N ILE A 45 23.91 15.86 6.62
CA ILE A 45 24.53 14.60 7.05
C ILE A 45 23.79 14.01 8.25
N GLN A 46 23.43 14.82 9.23
CA GLN A 46 22.66 14.35 10.38
C GLN A 46 21.32 13.77 9.96
N GLN A 47 20.60 14.43 9.06
CA GLN A 47 19.35 13.93 8.50
C GLN A 47 19.54 12.62 7.75
N PHE A 48 20.60 12.51 6.95
CA PHE A 48 20.93 11.29 6.23
C PHE A 48 21.24 10.13 7.19
N LEU A 49 22.05 10.37 8.23
CA LEU A 49 22.38 9.35 9.22
C LEU A 49 21.15 8.91 10.04
N LEU A 50 20.23 9.82 10.35
CA LEU A 50 18.97 9.50 11.01
C LEU A 50 18.01 8.73 10.10
N PHE A 51 18.11 8.93 8.78
CA PHE A 51 17.28 8.23 7.82
C PHE A 51 17.56 6.71 7.78
N ILE A 52 18.80 6.29 8.03
CA ILE A 52 19.18 4.86 8.01
C ILE A 52 18.36 4.03 9.03
N PRO A 53 18.31 4.36 10.34
CA PRO A 53 17.47 3.63 11.28
C PRO A 53 15.97 3.77 10.96
N GLN A 54 15.53 4.92 10.44
CA GLN A 54 14.16 5.11 9.98
C GLN A 54 13.81 4.18 8.82
N LEU A 55 14.72 4.01 7.88
CA LEU A 55 14.56 3.08 6.75
C LEU A 55 14.42 1.64 7.23
N LEU A 56 15.24 1.21 8.19
CA LEU A 56 15.14 -0.12 8.78
C LEU A 56 13.81 -0.33 9.48
N GLY A 57 13.35 0.66 10.24
CA GLY A 57 12.03 0.63 10.88
C GLY A 57 10.88 0.56 9.87
N ALA A 58 10.96 1.32 8.79
CA ALA A 58 9.99 1.32 7.71
C ALA A 58 9.93 -0.04 6.99
N ILE A 59 11.07 -0.65 6.73
CA ILE A 59 11.16 -2.00 6.13
C ILE A 59 10.52 -3.03 7.06
N ALA A 60 10.79 -2.97 8.37
CA ALA A 60 10.22 -3.88 9.35
C ALA A 60 8.69 -3.77 9.39
N VAL A 61 8.14 -2.55 9.46
CA VAL A 61 6.70 -2.31 9.46
C VAL A 61 6.06 -2.68 8.13
N GLY A 62 6.71 -2.38 7.01
CA GLY A 62 6.27 -2.77 5.69
C GLY A 62 6.19 -4.30 5.53
N PHE A 63 7.16 -5.01 6.08
CA PHE A 63 7.17 -6.47 6.10
C PHE A 63 6.01 -7.04 6.94
N ILE A 64 5.75 -6.46 8.11
CA ILE A 64 4.60 -6.84 8.96
C ILE A 64 3.29 -6.58 8.20
N GLY A 65 3.16 -5.43 7.55
CA GLY A 65 2.00 -5.10 6.73
C GLY A 65 1.78 -6.10 5.58
N TRP A 66 2.85 -6.51 4.93
CA TRP A 66 2.82 -7.52 3.88
C TRP A 66 2.36 -8.89 4.41
N ILE A 67 2.85 -9.31 5.58
CA ILE A 67 2.40 -10.55 6.22
C ILE A 67 0.91 -10.48 6.55
N VAL A 68 0.45 -9.39 7.17
CA VAL A 68 -0.96 -9.19 7.50
C VAL A 68 -1.83 -9.20 6.26
N ALA A 69 -1.41 -8.50 5.20
CA ALA A 69 -2.12 -8.46 3.93
C ALA A 69 -2.25 -9.85 3.30
N ASN A 70 -1.18 -10.65 3.31
CA ASN A 70 -1.21 -12.03 2.82
C ASN A 70 -2.12 -12.94 3.65
N LEU A 71 -2.08 -12.83 4.97
CA LEU A 71 -2.95 -13.61 5.85
C LEU A 71 -4.41 -13.32 5.59
N VAL A 72 -4.78 -12.06 5.44
CA VAL A 72 -6.16 -11.65 5.11
C VAL A 72 -6.56 -12.14 3.73
N LYS A 73 -5.68 -12.02 2.73
CA LYS A 73 -5.92 -12.53 1.37
C LYS A 73 -6.23 -14.03 1.40
N ILE A 74 -5.40 -14.83 2.06
CA ILE A 74 -5.58 -16.28 2.16
C ILE A 74 -6.86 -16.61 2.92
N GLY A 75 -7.12 -15.91 4.04
CA GLY A 75 -8.32 -16.11 4.84
C GLY A 75 -9.60 -15.83 4.06
N LEU A 76 -9.64 -14.73 3.30
CA LEU A 76 -10.78 -14.38 2.45
C LEU A 76 -10.99 -15.38 1.32
N GLN A 77 -9.92 -15.81 0.65
CA GLN A 77 -10.02 -16.85 -0.38
C GLN A 77 -10.64 -18.13 0.18
N LYS A 78 -10.18 -18.60 1.33
CA LYS A 78 -10.73 -19.80 1.97
C LYS A 78 -12.19 -19.64 2.40
N LEU A 79 -12.57 -18.47 2.93
CA LEU A 79 -13.95 -18.19 3.30
C LEU A 79 -14.89 -18.18 2.10
N LEU A 80 -14.49 -17.52 1.02
CA LEU A 80 -15.29 -17.41 -0.19
C LEU A 80 -15.39 -18.76 -0.93
N ASP A 81 -14.33 -19.55 -0.95
CA ASP A 81 -14.33 -20.90 -1.52
C ASP A 81 -15.28 -21.83 -0.75
N ARG A 82 -15.38 -21.69 0.56
CA ARG A 82 -16.30 -22.47 1.40
C ARG A 82 -17.78 -22.15 1.17
N THR A 83 -18.08 -20.91 0.77
CA THR A 83 -19.48 -20.46 0.57
C THR A 83 -20.04 -20.84 -0.80
N GLN A 84 -19.27 -21.48 -1.70
CA GLN A 84 -19.65 -21.87 -3.06
C GLN A 84 -20.23 -20.73 -3.92
N LEU A 85 -20.13 -19.50 -3.46
CA LEU A 85 -20.54 -18.31 -4.21
C LEU A 85 -19.75 -18.15 -5.51
N ASP A 86 -18.51 -18.61 -5.52
CA ASP A 86 -17.58 -18.51 -6.63
C ASP A 86 -17.99 -19.33 -7.85
N GLU A 87 -18.44 -20.57 -7.63
CA GLU A 87 -18.87 -21.48 -8.70
C GLU A 87 -20.18 -21.01 -9.34
N LYS A 88 -21.10 -20.48 -8.54
CA LYS A 88 -22.40 -20.02 -9.03
C LYS A 88 -22.33 -18.71 -9.82
N LEU A 89 -21.50 -17.77 -9.40
CA LEU A 89 -21.36 -16.45 -10.02
C LEU A 89 -20.40 -16.45 -11.21
N SER A 90 -19.32 -17.20 -11.16
CA SER A 90 -18.39 -17.32 -12.28
C SER A 90 -18.96 -18.11 -13.46
N ALA A 91 -19.83 -19.09 -13.19
CA ALA A 91 -20.54 -19.84 -14.24
C ALA A 91 -21.58 -18.99 -14.99
N GLU A 92 -22.23 -18.03 -14.31
CA GLU A 92 -23.24 -17.17 -14.94
C GLU A 92 -22.66 -15.99 -15.74
N VAL A 93 -21.49 -15.48 -15.36
CA VAL A 93 -20.95 -14.21 -15.91
C VAL A 93 -19.68 -14.41 -16.74
N GLY A 94 -19.07 -15.60 -16.70
CA GLY A 94 -17.85 -15.91 -17.49
C GLY A 94 -16.61 -15.08 -17.09
N VAL A 95 -16.58 -14.56 -15.86
CA VAL A 95 -15.51 -13.75 -15.30
C VAL A 95 -14.63 -14.61 -14.38
N SER A 96 -13.37 -14.21 -14.18
CA SER A 96 -12.46 -14.83 -13.22
C SER A 96 -13.09 -14.96 -11.82
N PRO A 97 -12.66 -15.95 -11.00
CA PRO A 97 -13.27 -16.21 -9.68
C PRO A 97 -13.39 -14.94 -8.84
N ILE A 98 -14.59 -14.63 -8.35
CA ILE A 98 -14.87 -13.42 -7.53
C ILE A 98 -14.06 -13.45 -6.24
N SER A 99 -13.84 -14.65 -5.66
CA SER A 99 -13.02 -14.82 -4.45
C SER A 99 -11.60 -14.30 -4.63
N GLN A 100 -10.99 -14.54 -5.79
CA GLN A 100 -9.65 -14.08 -6.10
C GLN A 100 -9.59 -12.56 -6.21
N ASN A 101 -10.56 -11.94 -6.88
CA ASN A 101 -10.61 -10.49 -7.05
C ASN A 101 -10.86 -9.76 -5.74
N ILE A 102 -11.77 -10.24 -4.91
CA ILE A 102 -12.07 -9.65 -3.59
C ILE A 102 -10.87 -9.78 -2.66
N SER A 103 -10.20 -10.93 -2.64
CA SER A 103 -9.04 -11.13 -1.80
C SER A 103 -7.84 -10.27 -2.22
N GLU A 104 -7.65 -10.03 -3.51
CA GLU A 104 -6.64 -9.10 -4.00
C GLU A 104 -6.95 -7.65 -3.63
N ILE A 105 -8.19 -7.23 -3.75
CA ILE A 105 -8.60 -5.89 -3.31
C ILE A 105 -8.34 -5.71 -1.82
N ALA A 106 -8.70 -6.68 -0.99
CA ALA A 106 -8.43 -6.64 0.45
C ALA A 106 -6.93 -6.59 0.75
N TYR A 107 -6.11 -7.35 0.03
CA TYR A 107 -4.66 -7.32 0.13
C TYR A 107 -4.10 -5.91 -0.12
N TRP A 108 -4.48 -5.29 -1.23
CA TRP A 108 -4.04 -3.94 -1.58
C TRP A 108 -4.55 -2.88 -0.61
N LEU A 109 -5.79 -3.01 -0.11
CA LEU A 109 -6.34 -2.10 0.90
C LEU A 109 -5.54 -2.14 2.20
N ILE A 110 -5.13 -3.32 2.65
CA ILE A 110 -4.32 -3.47 3.86
C ILE A 110 -2.93 -2.86 3.66
N LEU A 111 -2.29 -3.11 2.52
CA LEU A 111 -1.02 -2.46 2.20
C LEU A 111 -1.15 -0.93 2.18
N LEU A 112 -2.25 -0.43 1.64
CA LEU A 112 -2.52 1.00 1.60
C LEU A 112 -2.75 1.59 3.01
N LEU A 113 -3.35 0.83 3.94
CA LEU A 113 -3.50 1.22 5.34
C LEU A 113 -2.16 1.30 6.09
N PHE A 114 -1.20 0.46 5.74
CA PHE A 114 0.15 0.50 6.31
C PHE A 114 1.02 1.62 5.72
N LEU A 115 0.69 2.13 4.54
CA LEU A 115 1.47 3.15 3.85
C LEU A 115 1.67 4.44 4.67
N PRO A 116 0.66 5.03 5.34
CA PRO A 116 0.86 6.20 6.19
C PRO A 116 1.85 5.94 7.34
N ILE A 117 1.81 4.75 7.92
CA ILE A 117 2.71 4.36 9.01
C ILE A 117 4.16 4.32 8.51
N VAL A 118 4.38 3.70 7.35
CA VAL A 118 5.71 3.63 6.71
C VAL A 118 6.22 5.03 6.36
N LEU A 119 5.37 5.89 5.78
CA LEU A 119 5.73 7.27 5.44
C LEU A 119 6.08 8.09 6.68
N SER A 120 5.34 7.91 7.77
CA SER A 120 5.62 8.56 9.06
C SER A 120 6.97 8.13 9.63
N ILE A 121 7.30 6.85 9.58
CA ILE A 121 8.58 6.32 10.06
C ILE A 121 9.74 6.87 9.23
N LEU A 122 9.57 6.99 7.91
CA LEU A 122 10.56 7.58 7.01
C LEU A 122 10.71 9.10 7.16
N GLY A 123 9.87 9.74 7.98
CA GLY A 123 9.90 11.20 8.14
C GLY A 123 9.35 11.97 6.95
N LEU A 124 8.61 11.31 6.06
CA LEU A 124 8.02 11.92 4.86
C LEU A 124 6.66 12.56 5.18
N ASN A 125 6.65 13.47 6.16
CA ASN A 125 5.41 14.09 6.66
C ASN A 125 4.67 14.92 5.60
N GLY A 126 5.39 15.44 4.61
CA GLY A 126 4.77 16.17 3.50
C GLY A 126 3.88 15.31 2.60
N LEU A 127 4.14 13.99 2.53
CA LEU A 127 3.33 13.04 1.77
C LEU A 127 2.24 12.39 2.62
N LEU A 128 2.32 12.51 3.94
CA LEU A 128 1.42 11.83 4.87
C LEU A 128 -0.02 12.34 4.73
N LEU A 129 -0.22 13.65 4.67
CA LEU A 129 -1.55 14.26 4.57
C LEU A 129 -2.29 13.90 3.28
N PRO A 130 -1.68 14.01 2.08
CA PRO A 130 -2.32 13.55 0.85
C PRO A 130 -2.69 12.06 0.86
N VAL A 131 -1.83 11.20 1.39
CA VAL A 131 -2.09 9.76 1.48
C VAL A 131 -3.24 9.47 2.45
N GLN A 132 -3.27 10.14 3.61
CA GLN A 132 -4.38 10.02 4.56
C GLN A 132 -5.71 10.47 3.95
N ASN A 133 -5.71 11.55 3.19
CA ASN A 133 -6.91 12.03 2.48
C ASN A 133 -7.40 10.99 1.46
N MET A 134 -6.49 10.43 0.66
CA MET A 134 -6.83 9.37 -0.28
C MET A 134 -7.42 8.14 0.41
N LEU A 135 -6.85 7.73 1.55
CA LEU A 135 -7.38 6.63 2.35
C LEU A 135 -8.77 6.93 2.89
N THR A 136 -8.98 8.12 3.41
CA THR A 136 -10.29 8.56 3.91
C THR A 136 -11.33 8.53 2.79
N ASP A 137 -10.97 8.98 1.61
CA ASP A 137 -11.85 8.94 0.44
C ASP A 137 -12.21 7.50 0.07
N VAL A 138 -11.21 6.62 -0.05
CA VAL A 138 -11.45 5.20 -0.37
C VAL A 138 -12.36 4.54 0.66
N VAL A 139 -12.09 4.74 1.96
CA VAL A 139 -12.89 4.16 3.04
C VAL A 139 -14.31 4.74 3.04
N SER A 140 -14.48 6.01 2.69
CA SER A 140 -15.81 6.64 2.62
C SER A 140 -16.66 6.12 1.46
N TYR A 141 -16.04 5.66 0.38
CA TYR A 141 -16.76 5.04 -0.74
C TYR A 141 -17.27 3.63 -0.43
N LEU A 142 -16.67 2.89 0.52
CA LEU A 142 -17.08 1.53 0.85
C LEU A 142 -18.56 1.43 1.27
N PRO A 143 -19.10 2.27 2.19
CA PRO A 143 -20.52 2.26 2.52
C PRO A 143 -21.40 2.58 1.32
N ASN A 144 -20.99 3.50 0.45
CA ASN A 144 -21.74 3.88 -0.74
C ASN A 144 -21.83 2.73 -1.75
N ILE A 145 -20.77 1.96 -1.93
CA ILE A 145 -20.74 0.77 -2.78
C ILE A 145 -21.72 -0.28 -2.23
N PHE A 146 -21.75 -0.48 -0.92
CA PHE A 146 -22.67 -1.40 -0.27
C PHE A 146 -24.13 -0.99 -0.49
N ILE A 147 -24.44 0.30 -0.30
CA ILE A 147 -25.79 0.84 -0.54
C ILE A 147 -26.19 0.67 -2.01
N ALA A 148 -25.29 0.97 -2.94
CA ALA A 148 -25.53 0.78 -4.37
C ALA A 148 -25.82 -0.69 -4.70
N ALA A 149 -25.07 -1.63 -4.13
CA ALA A 149 -25.31 -3.06 -4.31
C ALA A 149 -26.68 -3.49 -3.77
N VAL A 150 -27.10 -2.98 -2.62
CA VAL A 150 -28.43 -3.24 -2.03
C VAL A 150 -29.53 -2.69 -2.94
N ILE A 151 -29.38 -1.48 -3.46
CA ILE A 151 -30.35 -0.86 -4.38
C ILE A 151 -30.49 -1.69 -5.66
N ILE A 152 -29.38 -2.12 -6.25
CA ILE A 152 -29.39 -2.97 -7.46
C ILE A 152 -30.07 -4.30 -7.17
N PHE A 153 -29.80 -4.91 -6.03
CA PHE A 153 -30.39 -6.18 -5.62
C PHE A 153 -31.91 -6.07 -5.44
N VAL A 154 -32.37 -5.04 -4.72
CA VAL A 154 -33.81 -4.77 -4.52
C VAL A 154 -34.49 -4.45 -5.84
N GLY A 155 -33.86 -3.63 -6.69
CA GLY A 155 -34.37 -3.32 -8.04
C GLY A 155 -34.51 -4.58 -8.91
N TYR A 156 -33.52 -5.48 -8.85
CA TYR A 156 -33.61 -6.76 -9.56
C TYR A 156 -34.79 -7.63 -9.11
N ILE A 157 -35.00 -7.73 -7.79
CA ILE A 157 -36.13 -8.47 -7.25
C ILE A 157 -37.47 -7.88 -7.69
N LEU A 158 -37.60 -6.54 -7.60
CA LEU A 158 -38.82 -5.86 -8.04
C LEU A 158 -39.07 -6.04 -9.54
N ALA A 159 -38.02 -5.91 -10.35
CA ALA A 159 -38.11 -6.14 -11.79
C ALA A 159 -38.56 -7.57 -12.12
N LYS A 160 -38.07 -8.57 -11.41
CA LYS A 160 -38.46 -9.97 -11.56
C LYS A 160 -39.92 -10.22 -11.18
N ILE A 161 -40.40 -9.57 -10.13
CA ILE A 161 -41.82 -9.65 -9.71
C ILE A 161 -42.73 -9.02 -10.77
N VAL A 162 -42.39 -7.82 -11.23
CA VAL A 162 -43.15 -7.12 -12.26
C VAL A 162 -43.22 -7.93 -13.56
N ARG A 163 -42.07 -8.49 -13.97
CA ARG A 163 -42.03 -9.37 -15.13
C ARG A 163 -42.96 -10.57 -15.00
N GLY A 164 -42.95 -11.25 -13.85
CA GLY A 164 -43.81 -12.39 -13.60
C GLY A 164 -45.32 -12.05 -13.68
N ILE A 165 -45.67 -10.86 -13.18
CA ILE A 165 -47.06 -10.37 -13.25
C ILE A 165 -47.47 -10.09 -14.70
N VAL A 166 -46.61 -9.41 -15.46
CA VAL A 166 -46.87 -9.08 -16.88
C VAL A 166 -47.00 -10.35 -17.72
N GLU A 167 -46.08 -11.29 -17.56
CA GLU A 167 -46.09 -12.57 -18.28
C GLU A 167 -47.35 -13.39 -17.92
N GLY A 168 -47.79 -13.37 -16.66
CA GLY A 168 -49.03 -14.02 -16.21
C GLY A 168 -50.28 -13.40 -16.82
N LEU A 169 -50.33 -12.08 -16.99
CA LEU A 169 -51.44 -11.39 -17.61
C LEU A 169 -51.52 -11.59 -19.13
N LEU A 170 -50.37 -11.69 -19.79
CA LEU A 170 -50.30 -11.89 -21.25
C LEU A 170 -50.59 -13.32 -21.68
N ASN A 171 -50.41 -14.31 -20.79
CA ASN A 171 -50.65 -15.72 -21.05
C ASN A 171 -52.05 -16.22 -20.56
N SER A 172 -52.85 -15.34 -20.00
CA SER A 172 -54.26 -15.63 -19.63
C SER A 172 -55.24 -15.13 -20.68
#